data_9e044b0baae1ff32a0b31fc29ebd5750
#
_entry.id   9e044b0baae1ff32a0b31fc29ebd5750
#
_cell.length_a   1.000
_cell.length_b   1.000
_cell.length_c   1.000
_cell.angle_alpha   90.00
_cell.angle_beta   90.00
_cell.angle_gamma   90.00
#
_symmetry.space_group_name_H-M   'P 1'
#
loop_
_entity.id
_entity.type
_entity.pdbx_description
1 polymer ?
#
loop_
_entity_poly.entity_id
_entity_poly.type
_entity_poly.pdbx_seq_one_letter_code
_entity_poly.pdbx_strand_id
1 'polypeptide(L)'
;FFAGSKKGGCDLPQPNVGHIDFLNVTPLGYAYRHHQAPDINICCGVPSQLNRAIREGTLDVSNVSSILYAKKADDLVILPDVCISADGAVKSILLISRVPIEQIGTSPIALTQKSETSHALVKIILSKKYAAAPTYSVQPLLPDTPVPERQTAALFIGDDALWLYHHRNPAYYYYDIGTEWKALTGKKMVYALFVANKTFAHAFPNDLQLVYNRITDGFRYGLHHRAAVIREAIARRAHAKIPLVFQRAELEDYLGPTIQWALTDAYIDGLQTFYRLAFETGLIKREPALTFASVNRIKKPLHRHACKNILSH
;
A
#
# COMPACT_ATOMS: atom_id res chain seq x y z
N PHE A 1 -30.35 16.53 32.91
CA PHE A 1 -30.62 17.94 32.58
C PHE A 1 -29.33 18.72 32.60
N PHE A 2 -28.66 18.89 31.45
CA PHE A 2 -27.84 20.06 31.16
C PHE A 2 -27.96 20.31 29.66
N ALA A 3 -28.66 21.39 29.33
CA ALA A 3 -28.75 21.92 27.98
C ALA A 3 -27.44 22.65 27.65
N GLY A 4 -26.62 22.09 26.79
CA GLY A 4 -25.47 22.74 26.19
C GLY A 4 -25.86 23.40 24.90
N SER A 5 -25.73 24.74 24.83
CA SER A 5 -26.07 25.59 23.68
C SER A 5 -25.39 25.15 22.40
N LYS A 6 -26.19 24.80 21.38
CA LYS A 6 -25.74 24.68 19.98
C LYS A 6 -25.35 26.09 19.49
N LYS A 7 -24.05 26.33 19.29
CA LYS A 7 -23.59 27.40 18.42
C LYS A 7 -23.88 26.97 17.00
N GLY A 8 -24.76 27.69 16.31
CA GLY A 8 -25.10 27.52 14.90
C GLY A 8 -23.92 27.92 14.02
N GLY A 9 -23.09 26.95 13.68
CA GLY A 9 -22.22 26.98 12.51
C GLY A 9 -22.75 25.94 11.56
N CYS A 10 -22.84 26.25 10.29
CA CYS A 10 -23.12 25.28 9.21
C CYS A 10 -21.87 24.40 9.11
N ASP A 11 -21.82 23.30 9.90
CA ASP A 11 -20.75 22.31 9.78
C ASP A 11 -20.88 21.67 8.40
N LEU A 12 -20.04 22.10 7.46
CA LEU A 12 -19.86 21.37 6.21
C LEU A 12 -19.40 19.95 6.56
N PRO A 13 -19.91 18.92 5.88
CA PRO A 13 -19.53 17.56 6.16
C PRO A 13 -18.01 17.41 5.98
N GLN A 14 -17.35 16.85 6.99
CA GLN A 14 -15.91 16.59 6.96
C GLN A 14 -15.55 15.64 5.82
N PRO A 15 -14.40 15.81 5.14
CA PRO A 15 -13.92 14.87 4.14
C PRO A 15 -13.76 13.45 4.68
N ASN A 16 -14.29 12.46 3.95
CA ASN A 16 -14.14 11.04 4.28
C ASN A 16 -12.84 10.51 3.69
N VAL A 17 -11.91 10.12 4.55
CA VAL A 17 -10.56 9.70 4.17
C VAL A 17 -10.34 8.23 4.51
N GLY A 18 -10.14 7.41 3.48
CA GLY A 18 -9.82 6.00 3.64
C GLY A 18 -8.39 5.78 4.16
N HIS A 19 -8.23 4.86 5.11
CA HIS A 19 -6.94 4.48 5.68
C HIS A 19 -6.79 2.96 5.74
N ILE A 20 -5.77 2.40 5.07
CA ILE A 20 -5.45 0.98 5.13
C ILE A 20 -4.83 0.67 6.51
N ASP A 21 -5.26 -0.40 7.18
CA ASP A 21 -4.67 -0.84 8.45
C ASP A 21 -3.61 -1.94 8.23
N PHE A 22 -2.54 -1.63 7.47
CA PHE A 22 -1.36 -2.47 7.32
C PHE A 22 -0.12 -1.81 7.91
N LEU A 23 0.90 -2.61 8.23
CA LEU A 23 2.17 -2.12 8.78
C LEU A 23 2.86 -1.08 7.89
N ASN A 24 2.72 -1.15 6.56
CA ASN A 24 3.32 -0.20 5.63
C ASN A 24 2.80 1.25 5.73
N VAL A 25 1.65 1.48 6.34
CA VAL A 25 1.08 2.82 6.60
C VAL A 25 1.00 3.15 8.10
N THR A 26 1.60 2.33 8.95
CA THR A 26 1.59 2.56 10.40
C THR A 26 2.12 3.95 10.82
N PRO A 27 3.14 4.56 10.15
CA PRO A 27 3.53 5.93 10.50
C PRO A 27 2.38 6.93 10.40
N LEU A 28 1.57 6.87 9.34
CA LEU A 28 0.38 7.72 9.17
C LEU A 28 -0.71 7.36 10.20
N GLY A 29 -0.98 6.06 10.38
CA GLY A 29 -1.95 5.58 11.36
C GLY A 29 -1.60 5.98 12.80
N TYR A 30 -0.32 5.99 13.15
CA TYR A 30 0.17 6.50 14.43
C TYR A 30 -0.14 8.00 14.59
N ALA A 31 0.13 8.80 13.56
CA ALA A 31 -0.18 10.22 13.59
C ALA A 31 -1.68 10.47 13.79
N TYR A 32 -2.55 9.74 13.11
CA TYR A 32 -4.00 9.88 13.26
C TYR A 32 -4.49 9.57 14.68
N ARG A 33 -3.86 8.63 15.37
CA ARG A 33 -4.20 8.30 16.77
C ARG A 33 -3.66 9.29 17.80
N HIS A 34 -2.46 9.83 17.56
CA HIS A 34 -1.72 10.61 18.56
C HIS A 34 -1.65 12.10 18.26
N HIS A 35 -1.88 12.52 17.03
CA HIS A 35 -1.78 13.92 16.60
C HIS A 35 -3.10 14.48 16.09
N GLN A 36 -4.19 13.92 16.50
CA GLN A 36 -5.58 14.26 16.18
C GLN A 36 -5.79 15.03 14.85
N ALA A 37 -6.64 14.50 13.99
CA ALA A 37 -7.10 15.14 12.78
C ALA A 37 -8.63 15.36 12.87
N PRO A 38 -9.10 16.29 13.74
CA PRO A 38 -10.52 16.43 14.04
C PRO A 38 -11.34 17.01 12.89
N ASP A 39 -10.68 17.44 11.84
CA ASP A 39 -11.22 18.08 10.64
C ASP A 39 -11.40 17.12 9.44
N ILE A 40 -11.08 15.85 9.61
CA ILE A 40 -11.31 14.80 8.62
C ILE A 40 -11.94 13.57 9.29
N ASN A 41 -12.79 12.85 8.54
CA ASN A 41 -13.37 11.58 8.98
C ASN A 41 -12.54 10.41 8.46
N ILE A 42 -11.85 9.68 9.34
CA ILE A 42 -10.95 8.57 8.96
C ILE A 42 -11.72 7.25 8.95
N CYS A 43 -11.82 6.64 7.78
CA CYS A 43 -12.47 5.37 7.53
C CYS A 43 -11.43 4.26 7.35
N CYS A 44 -11.21 3.44 8.36
CA CYS A 44 -10.26 2.33 8.30
C CYS A 44 -10.82 1.12 7.55
N GLY A 45 -9.98 0.44 6.78
CA GLY A 45 -10.38 -0.77 6.05
C GLY A 45 -9.21 -1.49 5.37
N VAL A 46 -9.49 -2.68 4.83
CA VAL A 46 -8.55 -3.39 3.96
C VAL A 46 -8.59 -2.82 2.54
N PRO A 47 -7.53 -2.98 1.73
CA PRO A 47 -7.44 -2.36 0.39
C PRO A 47 -8.65 -2.61 -0.50
N SER A 48 -9.20 -3.82 -0.53
CA SER A 48 -10.37 -4.15 -1.35
C SER A 48 -11.64 -3.39 -0.94
N GLN A 49 -11.85 -3.16 0.36
CA GLN A 49 -12.97 -2.36 0.88
C GLN A 49 -12.82 -0.89 0.51
N LEU A 50 -11.63 -0.30 0.72
CA LEU A 50 -11.36 1.09 0.39
C LEU A 50 -11.39 1.34 -1.12
N ASN A 51 -10.87 0.42 -1.93
CA ASN A 51 -11.01 0.44 -3.38
C ASN A 51 -12.47 0.48 -3.82
N ARG A 52 -13.34 -0.25 -3.14
CA ARG A 52 -14.78 -0.24 -3.40
C ARG A 52 -15.40 1.09 -2.98
N ALA A 53 -15.13 1.55 -1.77
CA ALA A 53 -15.69 2.78 -1.22
C ALA A 53 -15.34 4.03 -2.04
N ILE A 54 -14.08 4.15 -2.53
CA ILE A 54 -13.69 5.27 -3.41
C ILE A 54 -14.38 5.18 -4.78
N ARG A 55 -14.61 3.97 -5.32
CA ARG A 55 -15.36 3.79 -6.58
C ARG A 55 -16.83 4.15 -6.45
N GLU A 56 -17.43 3.89 -5.29
CA GLU A 56 -18.83 4.18 -4.97
C GLU A 56 -19.06 5.64 -4.54
N GLY A 57 -17.97 6.43 -4.39
CA GLY A 57 -18.05 7.83 -3.98
C GLY A 57 -18.37 8.03 -2.50
N THR A 58 -18.26 6.99 -1.67
CA THR A 58 -18.45 7.07 -0.21
C THR A 58 -17.20 7.55 0.53
N LEU A 59 -16.05 7.55 -0.14
CA LEU A 59 -14.81 8.20 0.30
C LEU A 59 -14.45 9.32 -0.68
N ASP A 60 -13.95 10.42 -0.15
CA ASP A 60 -13.46 11.55 -0.93
C ASP A 60 -11.99 11.38 -1.34
N VAL A 61 -11.19 10.87 -0.40
CA VAL A 61 -9.76 10.58 -0.58
C VAL A 61 -9.45 9.22 0.02
N SER A 62 -8.56 8.45 -0.62
CA SER A 62 -8.10 7.17 -0.05
C SER A 62 -6.74 6.77 -0.59
N ASN A 63 -6.01 5.96 0.19
CA ASN A 63 -4.94 5.17 -0.39
C ASN A 63 -5.54 3.92 -1.05
N VAL A 64 -5.18 3.70 -2.30
CA VAL A 64 -5.75 2.64 -3.15
C VAL A 64 -4.67 1.87 -3.88
N SER A 65 -5.00 0.66 -4.30
CA SER A 65 -4.14 -0.12 -5.19
C SER A 65 -3.79 0.65 -6.46
N SER A 66 -2.52 0.69 -6.88
CA SER A 66 -2.10 1.43 -8.08
C SER A 66 -2.86 1.01 -9.34
N ILE A 67 -3.18 -0.28 -9.49
CA ILE A 67 -3.96 -0.78 -10.62
C ILE A 67 -5.40 -0.26 -10.64
N LEU A 68 -5.97 0.12 -9.48
CA LEU A 68 -7.29 0.74 -9.43
C LEU A 68 -7.26 2.11 -10.09
N TYR A 69 -6.22 2.91 -9.82
CA TYR A 69 -6.07 4.19 -10.52
C TYR A 69 -6.05 3.99 -12.04
N ALA A 70 -5.29 3.02 -12.54
CA ALA A 70 -5.26 2.74 -13.98
C ALA A 70 -6.63 2.40 -14.58
N LYS A 71 -7.47 1.69 -13.82
CA LYS A 71 -8.83 1.33 -14.23
C LYS A 71 -9.83 2.49 -14.10
N LYS A 72 -9.51 3.52 -13.32
CA LYS A 72 -10.40 4.63 -12.93
C LYS A 72 -9.76 6.02 -13.07
N ALA A 73 -8.76 6.18 -13.94
CA ALA A 73 -8.03 7.42 -14.11
C ALA A 73 -8.91 8.60 -14.58
N ASP A 74 -10.06 8.31 -15.18
CA ASP A 74 -11.02 9.34 -15.58
C ASP A 74 -11.73 9.97 -14.39
N ASP A 75 -11.91 9.21 -13.30
CA ASP A 75 -12.69 9.60 -12.12
C ASP A 75 -11.80 10.06 -10.96
N LEU A 76 -10.48 9.80 -11.01
CA LEU A 76 -9.55 10.00 -9.90
C LEU A 76 -8.41 10.96 -10.25
N VAL A 77 -7.90 11.66 -9.23
CA VAL A 77 -6.64 12.40 -9.28
C VAL A 77 -5.68 11.87 -8.23
N ILE A 78 -4.37 11.87 -8.54
CA ILE A 78 -3.31 11.41 -7.64
C ILE A 78 -2.88 12.56 -6.73
N LEU A 79 -2.84 12.33 -5.41
CA LEU A 79 -2.17 13.25 -4.50
C LEU A 79 -0.65 13.18 -4.75
N PRO A 80 0.01 14.32 -5.02
CA PRO A 80 1.45 14.32 -5.24
C PRO A 80 2.23 13.99 -3.95
N ASP A 81 3.52 13.72 -4.10
CA ASP A 81 4.52 13.59 -3.03
C ASP A 81 4.36 12.37 -2.11
N VAL A 82 3.27 11.61 -2.20
CA VAL A 82 2.99 10.50 -1.29
C VAL A 82 2.52 9.23 -2.01
N CYS A 83 3.05 8.08 -1.62
CA CYS A 83 2.68 6.75 -2.12
C CYS A 83 3.08 5.66 -1.13
N ILE A 84 2.82 4.40 -1.47
CA ILE A 84 3.43 3.22 -0.84
C ILE A 84 4.23 2.48 -1.90
N SER A 85 5.53 2.39 -1.70
CA SER A 85 6.48 1.95 -2.73
C SER A 85 7.70 1.24 -2.14
N ALA A 86 8.48 0.58 -3.02
CA ALA A 86 9.80 0.04 -2.67
C ALA A 86 10.75 0.08 -3.87
N ASP A 87 12.05 0.00 -3.61
CA ASP A 87 13.10 -0.12 -4.60
C ASP A 87 13.76 -1.51 -4.49
N GLY A 88 13.24 -2.48 -5.20
CA GLY A 88 13.59 -3.90 -5.07
C GLY A 88 12.71 -4.60 -4.02
N ALA A 89 13.32 -5.34 -3.09
CA ALA A 89 12.58 -6.15 -2.12
C ALA A 89 11.54 -5.34 -1.33
N VAL A 90 10.30 -5.84 -1.30
CA VAL A 90 9.18 -5.23 -0.55
C VAL A 90 8.86 -5.99 0.73
N LYS A 91 9.26 -7.25 0.83
CA LYS A 91 9.10 -8.19 1.95
C LYS A 91 7.67 -8.54 2.34
N SER A 92 6.72 -7.68 1.99
CA SER A 92 5.30 -7.83 2.29
C SER A 92 4.42 -8.19 1.07
N ILE A 93 5.03 -8.69 -0.01
CA ILE A 93 4.34 -9.27 -1.16
C ILE A 93 5.16 -10.48 -1.62
N LEU A 94 4.68 -11.68 -1.30
CA LEU A 94 5.39 -12.93 -1.54
C LEU A 94 4.59 -13.90 -2.40
N LEU A 95 5.22 -14.46 -3.41
CA LEU A 95 4.77 -15.69 -4.03
C LEU A 95 5.47 -16.85 -3.32
N ILE A 96 4.70 -17.69 -2.65
CA ILE A 96 5.17 -18.90 -1.97
C ILE A 96 4.79 -20.10 -2.81
N SER A 97 5.74 -20.95 -3.15
CA SER A 97 5.56 -22.03 -4.12
C SER A 97 6.12 -23.36 -3.63
N ARG A 98 5.48 -24.47 -4.05
CA ARG A 98 5.95 -25.84 -3.84
C ARG A 98 7.08 -26.23 -4.80
N VAL A 99 7.22 -25.51 -5.90
CA VAL A 99 8.21 -25.75 -6.95
C VAL A 99 9.00 -24.47 -7.23
N PRO A 100 10.19 -24.55 -7.84
CA PRO A 100 10.88 -23.36 -8.36
C PRO A 100 9.97 -22.54 -9.29
N ILE A 101 10.12 -21.20 -9.30
CA ILE A 101 9.24 -20.28 -10.04
C ILE A 101 9.27 -20.57 -11.56
N GLU A 102 10.40 -21.02 -12.05
CA GLU A 102 10.62 -21.42 -13.46
C GLU A 102 9.80 -22.67 -13.85
N GLN A 103 9.39 -23.47 -12.87
CA GLN A 103 8.62 -24.71 -13.07
C GLN A 103 7.11 -24.51 -12.86
N ILE A 104 6.65 -23.31 -12.56
CA ILE A 104 5.22 -23.03 -12.35
C ILE A 104 4.40 -23.32 -13.62
N GLY A 105 4.87 -22.90 -14.79
CA GLY A 105 4.22 -23.18 -16.08
C GLY A 105 2.75 -22.77 -16.10
N THR A 106 1.85 -23.75 -16.24
CA THR A 106 0.37 -23.57 -16.26
C THR A 106 -0.30 -23.94 -14.93
N SER A 107 0.47 -24.25 -13.90
CA SER A 107 -0.01 -24.74 -12.61
C SER A 107 -0.91 -23.73 -11.87
N PRO A 108 -1.85 -24.21 -11.02
CA PRO A 108 -2.78 -23.33 -10.33
C PRO A 108 -2.11 -22.52 -9.21
N ILE A 109 -2.45 -21.22 -9.15
CA ILE A 109 -1.97 -20.28 -8.13
C ILE A 109 -3.15 -19.67 -7.37
N ALA A 110 -3.07 -19.69 -6.04
CA ALA A 110 -3.99 -18.96 -5.17
C ALA A 110 -3.56 -17.49 -5.03
N LEU A 111 -4.50 -16.58 -5.19
CA LEU A 111 -4.30 -15.14 -4.98
C LEU A 111 -5.08 -14.70 -3.74
N THR A 112 -4.47 -13.89 -2.89
CA THR A 112 -5.14 -13.30 -1.72
C THR A 112 -6.30 -12.39 -2.14
N GLN A 113 -7.36 -12.31 -1.33
CA GLN A 113 -8.47 -11.38 -1.54
C GLN A 113 -8.12 -9.90 -1.20
N LYS A 114 -6.92 -9.64 -0.68
CA LYS A 114 -6.57 -8.35 -0.06
C LYS A 114 -5.98 -7.31 -1.02
N SER A 115 -5.60 -7.66 -2.28
CA SER A 115 -4.94 -6.71 -3.20
C SER A 115 -5.23 -6.98 -4.68
N GLU A 116 -5.40 -5.91 -5.45
CA GLU A 116 -5.50 -5.96 -6.92
C GLU A 116 -4.15 -5.69 -7.61
N THR A 117 -3.33 -4.77 -7.10
CA THR A 117 -2.01 -4.44 -7.69
C THR A 117 -1.08 -5.66 -7.68
N SER A 118 -1.03 -6.39 -6.57
CA SER A 118 -0.16 -7.56 -6.45
C SER A 118 -0.57 -8.69 -7.38
N HIS A 119 -1.89 -8.84 -7.65
CA HIS A 119 -2.38 -9.77 -8.67
C HIS A 119 -1.88 -9.41 -10.07
N ALA A 120 -2.00 -8.14 -10.46
CA ALA A 120 -1.50 -7.68 -11.75
C ALA A 120 0.02 -7.87 -11.86
N LEU A 121 0.74 -7.52 -10.80
CA LEU A 121 2.20 -7.58 -10.77
C LEU A 121 2.73 -9.02 -10.91
N VAL A 122 2.18 -9.98 -10.15
CA VAL A 122 2.60 -11.39 -10.27
C VAL A 122 2.27 -11.97 -11.64
N LYS A 123 1.13 -11.59 -12.24
CA LYS A 123 0.76 -12.02 -13.61
C LYS A 123 1.71 -11.48 -14.65
N ILE A 124 2.10 -10.21 -14.58
CA ILE A 124 3.10 -9.59 -15.46
C ILE A 124 4.43 -10.32 -15.32
N ILE A 125 4.92 -10.53 -14.10
CA ILE A 125 6.22 -11.16 -13.83
C ILE A 125 6.24 -12.60 -14.38
N LEU A 126 5.22 -13.39 -14.04
CA LEU A 126 5.16 -14.79 -14.50
C LEU A 126 5.08 -14.91 -16.03
N SER A 127 4.29 -14.04 -16.66
CA SER A 127 4.18 -14.02 -18.12
C SER A 127 5.45 -13.50 -18.81
N LYS A 128 5.98 -12.33 -18.39
CA LYS A 128 7.05 -11.64 -19.13
C LYS A 128 8.45 -12.15 -18.79
N LYS A 129 8.69 -12.62 -17.56
CA LYS A 129 10.01 -13.09 -17.13
C LYS A 129 10.14 -14.61 -17.21
N TYR A 130 9.08 -15.35 -16.94
CA TYR A 130 9.12 -16.81 -16.83
C TYR A 130 8.33 -17.53 -17.92
N ALA A 131 7.72 -16.80 -18.85
CA ALA A 131 6.86 -17.35 -19.90
C ALA A 131 5.78 -18.33 -19.38
N ALA A 132 5.34 -18.14 -18.13
CA ALA A 132 4.35 -18.96 -17.46
C ALA A 132 2.94 -18.41 -17.68
N ALA A 133 1.96 -19.30 -17.81
CA ALA A 133 0.54 -18.99 -18.00
C ALA A 133 -0.33 -19.76 -17.00
N PRO A 134 -0.15 -19.56 -15.67
CA PRO A 134 -0.87 -20.30 -14.66
C PRO A 134 -2.36 -19.95 -14.63
N THR A 135 -3.14 -20.88 -14.08
CA THR A 135 -4.52 -20.59 -13.71
C THR A 135 -4.57 -19.90 -12.33
N TYR A 136 -5.53 -19.00 -12.13
CA TYR A 136 -5.60 -18.21 -10.91
C TYR A 136 -6.96 -18.36 -10.21
N SER A 137 -6.93 -18.53 -8.88
CA SER A 137 -8.13 -18.49 -8.05
C SER A 137 -7.94 -17.49 -6.90
N VAL A 138 -8.93 -16.64 -6.66
CA VAL A 138 -8.91 -15.69 -5.52
C VAL A 138 -9.59 -16.34 -4.33
N GLN A 139 -8.88 -16.47 -3.21
CA GLN A 139 -9.39 -17.13 -2.02
C GLN A 139 -8.75 -16.60 -0.74
N PRO A 140 -9.35 -16.84 0.45
CA PRO A 140 -8.70 -16.60 1.72
C PRO A 140 -7.43 -17.44 1.83
N LEU A 141 -6.35 -16.83 2.35
CA LEU A 141 -5.07 -17.49 2.60
C LEU A 141 -4.70 -17.35 4.07
N LEU A 142 -4.15 -18.40 4.64
CA LEU A 142 -3.72 -18.47 6.03
C LEU A 142 -2.20 -18.71 6.10
N PRO A 143 -1.45 -17.98 6.95
CA PRO A 143 0.00 -18.15 7.10
C PRO A 143 0.42 -19.57 7.52
N ASP A 144 -0.39 -20.24 8.34
CA ASP A 144 -0.08 -21.59 8.83
C ASP A 144 -0.11 -22.67 7.73
N THR A 145 -0.87 -22.44 6.67
CA THR A 145 -0.95 -23.29 5.47
C THR A 145 -0.71 -22.46 4.22
N PRO A 146 0.56 -22.02 4.00
CA PRO A 146 0.84 -20.96 3.03
C PRO A 146 0.52 -21.32 1.59
N VAL A 147 0.53 -22.60 1.22
CA VAL A 147 0.10 -23.06 -0.09
C VAL A 147 -1.01 -24.09 0.06
N PRO A 148 -2.28 -23.74 -0.28
CA PRO A 148 -3.40 -24.69 -0.20
C PRO A 148 -3.15 -25.97 -1.01
N GLU A 149 -3.73 -27.10 -0.60
CA GLU A 149 -3.43 -28.44 -1.15
C GLU A 149 -3.52 -28.54 -2.67
N ARG A 150 -4.54 -27.91 -3.25
CA ARG A 150 -4.80 -27.97 -4.71
C ARG A 150 -4.06 -26.87 -5.50
N GLN A 151 -3.15 -26.15 -4.84
CA GLN A 151 -2.41 -25.04 -5.45
C GLN A 151 -0.92 -25.38 -5.50
N THR A 152 -0.25 -24.91 -6.55
CA THR A 152 1.21 -25.02 -6.67
C THR A 152 1.89 -23.85 -5.98
N ALA A 153 1.25 -22.69 -5.99
CA ALA A 153 1.77 -21.50 -5.32
C ALA A 153 0.62 -20.63 -4.76
N ALA A 154 0.97 -19.70 -3.88
CA ALA A 154 0.05 -18.73 -3.32
C ALA A 154 0.70 -17.36 -3.17
N LEU A 155 -0.05 -16.29 -3.50
CA LEU A 155 0.38 -14.90 -3.38
C LEU A 155 -0.15 -14.29 -2.08
N PHE A 156 0.73 -13.98 -1.16
CA PHE A 156 0.45 -13.27 0.08
C PHE A 156 0.80 -11.79 -0.01
N ILE A 157 0.09 -10.96 0.76
CA ILE A 157 0.41 -9.54 0.91
C ILE A 157 0.29 -9.06 2.36
N GLY A 158 0.85 -7.87 2.61
CA GLY A 158 0.71 -7.14 3.87
C GLY A 158 1.40 -7.85 5.01
N ASP A 159 0.81 -7.78 6.19
CA ASP A 159 1.42 -8.26 7.42
C ASP A 159 1.62 -9.77 7.43
N ASP A 160 0.70 -10.54 6.82
CA ASP A 160 0.84 -12.00 6.66
C ASP A 160 2.08 -12.35 5.82
N ALA A 161 2.29 -11.65 4.71
CA ALA A 161 3.46 -11.85 3.86
C ALA A 161 4.75 -11.45 4.56
N LEU A 162 4.75 -10.32 5.29
CA LEU A 162 5.91 -9.87 6.05
C LEU A 162 6.28 -10.87 7.15
N TRP A 163 5.30 -11.40 7.84
CA TRP A 163 5.52 -12.44 8.84
C TRP A 163 6.13 -13.70 8.21
N LEU A 164 5.56 -14.20 7.10
CA LEU A 164 6.06 -15.34 6.34
C LEU A 164 7.46 -15.10 5.75
N TYR A 165 7.80 -13.86 5.43
CA TYR A 165 9.16 -13.51 4.97
C TYR A 165 10.21 -13.81 6.04
N HIS A 166 9.90 -13.58 7.31
CA HIS A 166 10.79 -13.81 8.43
C HIS A 166 10.67 -15.23 9.02
N HIS A 167 9.53 -15.92 8.81
CA HIS A 167 9.23 -17.26 9.34
C HIS A 167 9.08 -18.28 8.21
N ARG A 168 10.16 -18.45 7.43
CA ARG A 168 10.15 -19.33 6.26
C ARG A 168 10.14 -20.80 6.65
N ASN A 169 9.26 -21.56 5.99
CA ASN A 169 9.28 -23.03 6.05
C ASN A 169 10.13 -23.55 4.89
N PRO A 170 11.18 -24.37 5.15
CA PRO A 170 12.09 -24.88 4.12
C PRO A 170 11.43 -25.80 3.07
N ALA A 171 10.19 -26.22 3.30
CA ALA A 171 9.41 -27.01 2.33
C ALA A 171 8.89 -26.17 1.14
N TYR A 172 9.06 -24.84 1.17
CA TYR A 172 8.55 -23.94 0.13
C TYR A 172 9.64 -23.00 -0.40
N TYR A 173 9.45 -22.55 -1.63
CA TYR A 173 10.21 -21.47 -2.25
C TYR A 173 9.51 -20.14 -2.02
N TYR A 174 10.27 -19.09 -1.71
CA TYR A 174 9.76 -17.75 -1.41
C TYR A 174 10.33 -16.74 -2.39
N TYR A 175 9.46 -16.09 -3.15
CA TYR A 175 9.82 -15.06 -4.12
C TYR A 175 9.23 -13.72 -3.70
N ASP A 176 10.10 -12.75 -3.42
CA ASP A 176 9.70 -11.37 -3.16
C ASP A 176 9.35 -10.69 -4.49
N ILE A 177 8.10 -10.27 -4.62
CA ILE A 177 7.58 -9.75 -5.88
C ILE A 177 8.19 -8.39 -6.25
N GLY A 178 8.65 -7.61 -5.28
CA GLY A 178 9.41 -6.38 -5.55
C GLY A 178 10.81 -6.66 -6.11
N THR A 179 11.48 -7.68 -5.60
CA THR A 179 12.76 -8.18 -6.15
C THR A 179 12.57 -8.68 -7.58
N GLU A 180 11.54 -9.47 -7.83
CA GLU A 180 11.23 -10.00 -9.16
C GLU A 180 10.90 -8.89 -10.17
N TRP A 181 10.15 -7.88 -9.73
CA TRP A 181 9.86 -6.69 -10.53
C TRP A 181 11.13 -5.91 -10.88
N LYS A 182 12.00 -5.68 -9.90
CA LYS A 182 13.28 -4.98 -10.11
C LYS A 182 14.18 -5.74 -11.09
N ALA A 183 14.23 -7.06 -10.98
CA ALA A 183 15.00 -7.92 -11.89
C ALA A 183 14.44 -7.90 -13.33
N LEU A 184 13.11 -7.84 -13.49
CA LEU A 184 12.46 -7.78 -14.81
C LEU A 184 12.65 -6.41 -15.50
N THR A 185 12.55 -5.32 -14.75
CA THR A 185 12.37 -3.97 -15.33
C THR A 185 13.50 -2.99 -15.02
N GLY A 186 14.31 -3.25 -14.00
CA GLY A 186 15.26 -2.29 -13.45
C GLY A 186 14.60 -1.13 -12.69
N LYS A 187 13.25 -1.05 -12.63
CA LYS A 187 12.49 0.08 -12.09
C LYS A 187 12.08 -0.14 -10.64
N LYS A 188 11.75 0.97 -9.96
CA LYS A 188 11.09 0.98 -8.66
C LYS A 188 9.62 0.63 -8.83
N MET A 189 8.94 0.24 -7.73
CA MET A 189 7.50 -0.12 -7.79
C MET A 189 6.66 0.72 -6.83
N VAL A 190 5.53 1.21 -7.32
CA VAL A 190 4.48 1.87 -6.53
C VAL A 190 3.31 0.91 -6.37
N TYR A 191 3.07 0.46 -5.15
CA TYR A 191 2.01 -0.52 -4.84
C TYR A 191 0.66 0.13 -4.56
N ALA A 192 0.68 1.30 -3.92
CA ALA A 192 -0.51 2.09 -3.64
C ALA A 192 -0.26 3.58 -3.84
N LEU A 193 -1.30 4.25 -4.31
CA LEU A 193 -1.37 5.70 -4.48
C LEU A 193 -2.37 6.29 -3.49
N PHE A 194 -2.16 7.53 -3.10
CA PHE A 194 -3.21 8.34 -2.48
C PHE A 194 -3.95 9.07 -3.59
N VAL A 195 -5.26 8.91 -3.65
CA VAL A 195 -6.09 9.49 -4.71
C VAL A 195 -7.30 10.21 -4.11
N ALA A 196 -7.81 11.19 -4.84
CA ALA A 196 -9.08 11.85 -4.56
C ALA A 196 -10.04 11.65 -5.73
N ASN A 197 -11.36 11.61 -5.45
CA ASN A 197 -12.37 11.73 -6.48
C ASN A 197 -12.25 13.08 -7.17
N LYS A 198 -12.27 13.12 -8.51
CA LYS A 198 -12.20 14.38 -9.30
C LYS A 198 -13.31 15.34 -8.94
N THR A 199 -14.52 14.85 -8.74
CA THR A 199 -15.67 15.67 -8.34
C THR A 199 -15.40 16.37 -7.01
N PHE A 200 -14.91 15.63 -6.00
CA PHE A 200 -14.51 16.19 -4.71
C PHE A 200 -13.37 17.21 -4.87
N ALA A 201 -12.32 16.82 -5.59
CA ALA A 201 -11.14 17.67 -5.79
C ALA A 201 -11.49 19.01 -6.48
N HIS A 202 -12.46 19.00 -7.38
CA HIS A 202 -12.92 20.20 -8.08
C HIS A 202 -13.88 21.04 -7.22
N ALA A 203 -14.83 20.41 -6.53
CA ALA A 203 -15.86 21.09 -5.76
C ALA A 203 -15.32 21.66 -4.43
N PHE A 204 -14.33 20.99 -3.82
CA PHE A 204 -13.82 21.29 -2.48
C PHE A 204 -12.27 21.38 -2.44
N PRO A 205 -11.65 22.33 -3.18
CA PRO A 205 -10.19 22.42 -3.29
C PRO A 205 -9.50 22.74 -1.95
N ASN A 206 -10.15 23.46 -1.04
CA ASN A 206 -9.62 23.74 0.30
C ASN A 206 -9.60 22.48 1.17
N ASP A 207 -10.64 21.66 1.11
CA ASP A 207 -10.70 20.39 1.84
C ASP A 207 -9.72 19.40 1.27
N LEU A 208 -9.52 19.35 -0.05
CA LEU A 208 -8.47 18.57 -0.68
C LEU A 208 -7.08 18.98 -0.18
N GLN A 209 -6.80 20.29 -0.10
CA GLN A 209 -5.56 20.82 0.45
C GLN A 209 -5.39 20.44 1.93
N LEU A 210 -6.45 20.53 2.72
CA LEU A 210 -6.47 20.09 4.11
C LEU A 210 -6.09 18.61 4.24
N VAL A 211 -6.77 17.72 3.50
CA VAL A 211 -6.51 16.29 3.54
C VAL A 211 -5.08 15.98 3.10
N TYR A 212 -4.60 16.61 2.01
CA TYR A 212 -3.21 16.47 1.57
C TYR A 212 -2.21 16.83 2.67
N ASN A 213 -2.42 17.95 3.36
CA ASN A 213 -1.57 18.38 4.47
C ASN A 213 -1.63 17.36 5.62
N ARG A 214 -2.83 16.87 6.00
CA ARG A 214 -3.00 15.85 7.06
C ARG A 214 -2.27 14.55 6.76
N ILE A 215 -2.28 14.11 5.51
CA ILE A 215 -1.56 12.91 5.08
C ILE A 215 -0.04 13.13 5.12
N THR A 216 0.44 14.21 4.51
CA THR A 216 1.88 14.48 4.40
C THR A 216 2.53 14.79 5.75
N ASP A 217 1.87 15.61 6.58
CA ASP A 217 2.34 15.94 7.92
C ASP A 217 2.20 14.73 8.87
N GLY A 218 1.17 13.92 8.68
CA GLY A 218 0.98 12.67 9.41
C GLY A 218 2.14 11.69 9.17
N PHE A 219 2.56 11.51 7.91
CA PHE A 219 3.75 10.69 7.62
C PHE A 219 5.01 11.29 8.23
N ARG A 220 5.23 12.60 8.15
CA ARG A 220 6.40 13.25 8.78
C ARG A 220 6.41 13.03 10.29
N TYR A 221 5.25 13.22 10.94
CA TYR A 221 5.11 13.00 12.37
C TYR A 221 5.43 11.57 12.75
N GLY A 222 4.83 10.58 12.07
CA GLY A 222 5.08 9.17 12.35
C GLY A 222 6.53 8.76 12.09
N LEU A 223 7.15 9.23 11.01
CA LEU A 223 8.55 8.97 10.70
C LEU A 223 9.51 9.60 11.72
N HIS A 224 9.17 10.78 12.25
CA HIS A 224 9.92 11.40 13.36
C HIS A 224 9.82 10.58 14.66
N HIS A 225 8.65 9.97 14.92
CA HIS A 225 8.38 9.16 16.10
C HIS A 225 8.56 7.64 15.85
N ARG A 226 9.40 7.26 14.89
CA ARG A 226 9.54 5.88 14.38
C ARG A 226 9.70 4.82 15.46
N ALA A 227 10.47 5.07 16.51
CA ALA A 227 10.66 4.11 17.61
C ALA A 227 9.33 3.84 18.37
N ALA A 228 8.50 4.85 18.58
CA ALA A 228 7.18 4.70 19.20
C ALA A 228 6.19 4.02 18.26
N VAL A 229 6.22 4.37 16.97
CA VAL A 229 5.44 3.71 15.90
C VAL A 229 5.70 2.20 15.90
N ILE A 230 6.96 1.78 15.94
CA ILE A 230 7.34 0.36 15.92
C ILE A 230 6.87 -0.35 17.19
N ARG A 231 7.07 0.23 18.38
CA ARG A 231 6.59 -0.37 19.64
C ARG A 231 5.07 -0.58 19.62
N GLU A 232 4.32 0.42 19.20
CA GLU A 232 2.85 0.32 19.11
C GLU A 232 2.41 -0.69 18.06
N ALA A 233 3.08 -0.74 16.90
CA ALA A 233 2.79 -1.69 15.84
C ALA A 233 2.96 -3.13 16.30
N ILE A 234 4.05 -3.45 17.01
CA ILE A 234 4.31 -4.77 17.60
C ILE A 234 3.18 -5.13 18.57
N ALA A 235 2.86 -4.25 19.51
CA ALA A 235 1.81 -4.50 20.50
C ALA A 235 0.44 -4.73 19.84
N ARG A 236 0.06 -3.91 18.86
CA ARG A 236 -1.23 -4.05 18.16
C ARG A 236 -1.33 -5.36 17.37
N ARG A 237 -0.26 -5.81 16.71
CA ARG A 237 -0.27 -7.07 15.95
C ARG A 237 -0.25 -8.30 16.84
N ALA A 238 0.43 -8.24 17.98
CA ALA A 238 0.40 -9.30 18.97
C ALA A 238 -1.00 -9.52 19.61
N HIS A 239 -1.80 -8.45 19.71
CA HIS A 239 -3.16 -8.50 20.26
C HIS A 239 -4.27 -8.54 19.19
N ALA A 240 -3.92 -8.75 17.93
CA ALA A 240 -4.91 -8.89 16.85
C ALA A 240 -5.68 -10.21 16.98
N LYS A 241 -6.84 -10.29 16.29
CA LYS A 241 -7.66 -11.53 16.24
C LYS A 241 -6.86 -12.75 15.76
N ILE A 242 -5.95 -12.54 14.82
CA ILE A 242 -4.92 -13.51 14.40
C ILE A 242 -3.58 -12.85 14.77
N PRO A 243 -2.96 -13.26 15.89
CA PRO A 243 -1.73 -12.64 16.35
C PRO A 243 -0.56 -12.89 15.38
N LEU A 244 0.16 -11.81 15.04
CA LEU A 244 1.42 -11.88 14.31
C LEU A 244 2.49 -11.25 15.20
N VAL A 245 3.44 -12.06 15.64
CA VAL A 245 4.54 -11.61 16.49
C VAL A 245 5.70 -11.19 15.61
N PHE A 246 6.08 -9.93 15.72
CA PHE A 246 7.23 -9.34 15.03
C PHE A 246 8.31 -8.93 16.03
N GLN A 247 9.56 -9.16 15.64
CA GLN A 247 10.70 -8.61 16.36
C GLN A 247 10.90 -7.13 15.98
N ARG A 248 11.47 -6.37 16.90
CA ARG A 248 11.73 -4.94 16.67
C ARG A 248 12.60 -4.70 15.43
N ALA A 249 13.67 -5.48 15.25
CA ALA A 249 14.59 -5.37 14.13
C ALA A 249 13.90 -5.61 12.78
N GLU A 250 12.91 -6.53 12.70
CA GLU A 250 12.14 -6.80 11.49
C GLU A 250 11.32 -5.58 11.05
N LEU A 251 10.68 -4.88 12.01
CA LEU A 251 9.93 -3.67 11.71
C LEU A 251 10.83 -2.43 11.51
N GLU A 252 11.98 -2.36 12.17
CA GLU A 252 12.98 -1.31 11.92
C GLU A 252 13.51 -1.37 10.50
N ASP A 253 13.75 -2.58 9.99
CA ASP A 253 14.14 -2.81 8.61
C ASP A 253 12.98 -2.54 7.64
N TYR A 254 11.79 -3.07 7.91
CA TYR A 254 10.63 -2.90 7.05
C TYR A 254 10.19 -1.45 6.93
N LEU A 255 9.97 -0.75 8.05
CA LEU A 255 9.56 0.67 8.10
C LEU A 255 10.74 1.64 7.94
N GLY A 256 11.90 1.15 7.57
CA GLY A 256 13.12 1.92 7.32
C GLY A 256 13.57 1.80 5.87
N PRO A 257 14.54 0.91 5.58
CA PRO A 257 15.08 0.79 4.24
C PRO A 257 14.08 0.24 3.21
N THR A 258 13.13 -0.59 3.61
CA THR A 258 12.29 -1.34 2.68
C THR A 258 11.16 -0.50 2.10
N ILE A 259 10.23 -0.02 2.92
CA ILE A 259 9.08 0.77 2.44
C ILE A 259 9.45 2.25 2.28
N GLN A 260 8.99 2.84 1.19
CA GLN A 260 9.16 4.25 0.84
C GLN A 260 7.79 4.91 0.65
N TRP A 261 7.68 6.17 1.08
CA TRP A 261 6.42 6.91 1.04
C TRP A 261 6.45 8.14 0.14
N ALA A 262 7.64 8.55 -0.32
CA ALA A 262 7.78 9.68 -1.24
C ALA A 262 7.54 9.26 -2.69
N LEU A 263 6.56 9.86 -3.35
CA LEU A 263 6.32 9.70 -4.79
C LEU A 263 7.24 10.63 -5.58
N THR A 264 8.42 10.14 -5.93
CA THR A 264 9.42 10.86 -6.73
C THR A 264 9.35 10.49 -8.22
N ASP A 265 10.03 11.24 -9.08
CA ASP A 265 10.06 10.97 -10.53
C ASP A 265 10.50 9.53 -10.86
N ALA A 266 11.45 8.98 -10.11
CA ALA A 266 11.90 7.59 -10.30
C ALA A 266 10.81 6.54 -9.94
N TYR A 267 9.90 6.87 -9.02
CA TYR A 267 8.73 6.03 -8.74
C TYR A 267 7.62 6.25 -9.75
N ILE A 268 7.45 7.47 -10.25
CA ILE A 268 6.49 7.78 -11.34
C ILE A 268 6.89 7.03 -12.61
N ASP A 269 8.17 6.99 -12.97
CA ASP A 269 8.69 6.22 -14.10
C ASP A 269 8.43 4.69 -13.92
N GLY A 270 8.63 4.17 -12.71
CA GLY A 270 8.27 2.78 -12.39
C GLY A 270 6.78 2.50 -12.51
N LEU A 271 5.93 3.43 -12.05
CA LEU A 271 4.49 3.34 -12.16
C LEU A 271 4.00 3.34 -13.62
N GLN A 272 4.56 4.21 -14.45
CA GLN A 272 4.27 4.25 -15.89
C GLN A 272 4.69 2.94 -16.57
N THR A 273 5.87 2.40 -16.21
CA THR A 273 6.33 1.09 -16.69
C THR A 273 5.34 -0.02 -16.28
N PHE A 274 4.84 0.01 -15.05
CA PHE A 274 3.84 -0.95 -14.58
C PHE A 274 2.53 -0.86 -15.38
N TYR A 275 2.05 0.34 -15.67
CA TYR A 275 0.82 0.52 -16.44
C TYR A 275 0.98 0.08 -17.89
N ARG A 276 2.11 0.38 -18.53
CA ARG A 276 2.43 -0.11 -19.87
C ARG A 276 2.43 -1.64 -19.93
N LEU A 277 3.14 -2.30 -19.02
CA LEU A 277 3.17 -3.77 -18.97
C LEU A 277 1.80 -4.37 -18.61
N ALA A 278 1.01 -3.71 -17.76
CA ALA A 278 -0.36 -4.13 -17.48
C ALA A 278 -1.28 -4.01 -18.71
N PHE A 279 -1.09 -2.99 -19.55
CA PHE A 279 -1.79 -2.85 -20.81
C PHE A 279 -1.35 -3.93 -21.81
N GLU A 280 -0.05 -4.14 -22.02
CA GLU A 280 0.50 -5.18 -22.89
C GLU A 280 0.06 -6.60 -22.52
N THR A 281 -0.20 -6.84 -21.23
CA THR A 281 -0.68 -8.14 -20.73
C THR A 281 -2.21 -8.24 -20.63
N GLY A 282 -2.94 -7.23 -21.13
CA GLY A 282 -4.42 -7.21 -21.15
C GLY A 282 -5.08 -7.04 -19.76
N LEU A 283 -4.34 -6.61 -18.73
CA LEU A 283 -4.87 -6.43 -17.37
C LEU A 283 -5.61 -5.10 -17.19
N ILE A 284 -5.33 -4.13 -18.07
CA ILE A 284 -6.05 -2.85 -18.19
C ILE A 284 -6.36 -2.60 -19.67
N LYS A 285 -7.41 -1.82 -19.93
CA LYS A 285 -7.90 -1.54 -21.30
C LYS A 285 -7.07 -0.52 -22.06
N ARG A 286 -6.36 0.37 -21.36
CA ARG A 286 -5.49 1.43 -21.90
C ARG A 286 -4.48 1.85 -20.86
N GLU A 287 -3.37 2.43 -21.29
CA GLU A 287 -2.45 3.13 -20.40
C GLU A 287 -3.11 4.41 -19.88
N PRO A 288 -3.16 4.65 -18.56
CA PRO A 288 -3.77 5.85 -18.02
C PRO A 288 -2.82 7.05 -18.11
N ALA A 289 -3.36 8.23 -18.37
CA ALA A 289 -2.66 9.48 -18.07
C ALA A 289 -2.58 9.67 -16.56
N LEU A 290 -1.42 10.11 -16.05
CA LEU A 290 -1.25 10.46 -14.64
C LEU A 290 -1.75 11.88 -14.41
N THR A 291 -2.91 12.04 -13.78
CA THR A 291 -3.48 13.33 -13.41
C THR A 291 -3.26 13.58 -11.93
N PHE A 292 -2.50 14.63 -11.60
CA PHE A 292 -2.21 14.99 -10.22
C PHE A 292 -3.20 16.05 -9.71
N ALA A 293 -3.51 15.97 -8.41
CA ALA A 293 -4.30 16.96 -7.71
C ALA A 293 -3.59 18.32 -7.68
N SER A 294 -4.34 19.39 -7.88
CA SER A 294 -3.84 20.76 -7.76
C SER A 294 -3.82 21.16 -6.27
N VAL A 295 -2.67 21.05 -5.65
CA VAL A 295 -2.42 21.38 -4.24
C VAL A 295 -1.12 22.15 -4.08
N ASN A 296 -1.02 22.97 -3.02
CA ASN A 296 0.24 23.58 -2.62
C ASN A 296 1.16 22.51 -2.05
N ARG A 297 2.16 22.10 -2.84
CA ARG A 297 3.05 20.99 -2.51
C ARG A 297 3.98 21.32 -1.34
N ILE A 298 4.31 20.28 -0.58
CA ILE A 298 5.29 20.38 0.50
C ILE A 298 6.68 20.76 -0.04
N LYS A 299 7.35 21.72 0.60
CA LYS A 299 8.70 22.17 0.19
C LYS A 299 9.81 21.12 0.40
N LYS A 300 9.61 20.18 1.32
CA LYS A 300 10.58 19.10 1.62
C LYS A 300 9.88 17.76 1.39
N PRO A 301 10.38 16.95 0.44
CA PRO A 301 9.81 15.62 0.21
C PRO A 301 9.90 14.73 1.46
N LEU A 302 9.05 13.68 1.51
CA LEU A 302 9.05 12.66 2.57
C LEU A 302 10.30 11.77 2.45
N HIS A 303 11.50 12.38 2.51
CA HIS A 303 12.75 11.65 2.53
C HIS A 303 13.12 11.23 3.95
N ARG A 304 13.83 10.14 4.07
CA ARG A 304 14.50 9.72 5.30
C ARG A 304 15.32 10.88 5.86
N HIS A 305 15.07 11.25 7.12
CA HIS A 305 16.15 11.74 7.92
C HIS A 305 17.09 10.54 8.15
N ALA A 306 18.23 10.50 7.43
CA ALA A 306 19.34 9.69 7.85
C ALA A 306 19.56 10.00 9.34
N CYS A 307 19.36 9.03 10.21
CA CYS A 307 19.90 9.08 11.56
C CYS A 307 21.40 9.21 11.38
N LYS A 308 21.93 10.43 11.45
CA LYS A 308 23.32 10.63 11.77
C LYS A 308 23.54 9.91 13.09
N ASN A 309 24.41 8.90 13.05
CA ASN A 309 24.88 8.19 14.22
C ASN A 309 25.16 9.19 15.35
N ILE A 310 24.33 9.18 16.39
CA ILE A 310 24.71 9.65 17.70
C ILE A 310 25.32 8.41 18.38
N LEU A 311 26.53 8.06 17.91
CA LEU A 311 27.49 7.31 18.66
C LEU A 311 28.66 8.27 18.87
N SER A 312 28.55 9.05 19.92
CA SER A 312 29.73 9.64 20.60
C SER A 312 29.31 10.09 21.99
N HIS A 313 29.70 9.33 22.92
CA HIS A 313 30.05 9.42 24.32
C HIS A 313 29.21 8.52 25.25
#